data_a41c631437a7e2b3398a4cf3c9e240fa
#
_entry.id   a41c631437a7e2b3398a4cf3c9e240fa
#
_cell.length_a   1.000
_cell.length_b   1.000
_cell.length_c   1.000
_cell.angle_alpha   90.00
_cell.angle_beta   90.00
_cell.angle_gamma   90.00
#
_symmetry.space_group_name_H-M   'P 1'
#
loop_
_entity.id
_entity.type
_entity.pdbx_description
1 polymer ?
#
loop_
_entity_poly.entity_id
_entity_poly.type
_entity_poly.pdbx_seq_one_letter_code
_entity_poly.pdbx_strand_id
1 'polypeptide(L)'
;MKKKIGGWLAAALLAVGCTAMTASAFTDTTGHWAEESINKWSGEYGIIQGYDDGTFRPDNSITRGAFAGILDRFLHFQEVSPADTFSDTPGTYWEDAILKLHAAGVYLGNEGEALSNSTITRQQAVAMIGRAFRIAPETVSLSYEDAAQVAEYAAPYVSEFTAWGYITDSANGRFRPTEPITRAEIVNILGNMVNTLVKDTVEWTGTARGSLLVSSTEGAVLNRAEIDGDLLVAP
;
A
#
# COMPACT_ATOMS: atom_id res chain seq x y z
N MET A 1 -62.69 -20.85 30.73
CA MET A 1 -61.48 -20.27 31.30
C MET A 1 -60.31 -20.73 30.43
N LYS A 2 -59.76 -19.89 29.55
CA LYS A 2 -58.61 -20.20 28.72
C LYS A 2 -57.48 -19.23 29.13
N LYS A 3 -56.43 -19.76 29.76
CA LYS A 3 -55.21 -19.04 30.13
C LYS A 3 -54.34 -18.87 28.86
N LYS A 4 -54.06 -17.64 28.50
CA LYS A 4 -53.02 -17.31 27.49
C LYS A 4 -51.66 -17.25 28.20
N ILE A 5 -50.74 -18.08 27.80
CA ILE A 5 -49.35 -18.03 28.20
C ILE A 5 -48.63 -17.16 27.14
N GLY A 6 -48.23 -15.96 27.53
CA GLY A 6 -47.40 -15.08 26.74
C GLY A 6 -45.96 -15.52 26.88
N GLY A 7 -45.39 -16.03 25.80
CA GLY A 7 -43.94 -16.28 25.72
C GLY A 7 -43.21 -15.00 25.35
N TRP A 8 -42.33 -14.54 26.18
CA TRP A 8 -41.35 -13.49 25.90
C TRP A 8 -40.13 -14.14 25.24
N LEU A 9 -39.98 -13.90 23.94
CA LEU A 9 -38.73 -14.18 23.23
C LEU A 9 -37.77 -13.04 23.55
N ALA A 10 -36.81 -13.30 24.43
CA ALA A 10 -35.67 -12.43 24.64
C ALA A 10 -34.72 -12.62 23.44
N ALA A 11 -34.69 -11.65 22.56
CA ALA A 11 -33.65 -11.56 21.53
C ALA A 11 -32.35 -11.17 22.22
N ALA A 12 -31.43 -12.14 22.39
CA ALA A 12 -30.07 -11.86 22.80
C ALA A 12 -29.36 -11.19 21.62
N LEU A 13 -29.16 -9.87 21.69
CA LEU A 13 -28.18 -9.17 20.87
C LEU A 13 -26.80 -9.65 21.27
N LEU A 14 -26.20 -10.54 20.50
CA LEU A 14 -24.77 -10.76 20.51
C LEU A 14 -24.11 -9.50 19.95
N ALA A 15 -23.72 -8.59 20.83
CA ALA A 15 -22.75 -7.56 20.49
C ALA A 15 -21.43 -8.30 20.23
N VAL A 16 -21.10 -8.54 18.96
CA VAL A 16 -19.74 -8.88 18.55
C VAL A 16 -18.91 -7.65 18.91
N GLY A 17 -18.29 -7.71 20.07
CA GLY A 17 -17.30 -6.74 20.47
C GLY A 17 -16.14 -6.81 19.50
N CYS A 18 -16.10 -5.88 18.55
CA CYS A 18 -14.89 -5.55 17.84
C CYS A 18 -13.91 -5.07 18.90
N THR A 19 -13.06 -5.97 19.41
CA THR A 19 -11.89 -5.57 20.16
C THR A 19 -11.04 -4.80 19.18
N ALA A 20 -11.11 -3.48 19.22
CA ALA A 20 -10.12 -2.63 18.60
C ALA A 20 -8.77 -3.14 19.17
N MET A 21 -8.01 -3.88 18.35
CA MET A 21 -6.61 -4.09 18.62
C MET A 21 -6.02 -2.69 18.70
N THR A 22 -5.65 -2.26 19.89
CA THR A 22 -4.88 -1.03 20.06
C THR A 22 -3.61 -1.25 19.27
N ALA A 23 -3.51 -0.55 18.12
CA ALA A 23 -2.29 -0.53 17.35
C ALA A 23 -1.15 -0.23 18.32
N SER A 24 -0.17 -1.10 18.43
CA SER A 24 1.00 -0.87 19.26
C SER A 24 1.69 0.34 18.66
N ALA A 25 1.59 1.48 19.33
CA ALA A 25 2.29 2.67 18.89
C ALA A 25 3.80 2.37 18.91
N PHE A 26 4.46 2.53 17.78
CA PHE A 26 5.92 2.40 17.71
C PHE A 26 6.57 3.49 18.56
N THR A 27 7.68 3.16 19.20
CA THR A 27 8.34 4.07 20.15
C THR A 27 8.96 5.31 19.49
N ASP A 28 9.16 5.28 18.18
CA ASP A 28 9.84 6.30 17.39
C ASP A 28 8.95 7.04 16.39
N THR A 29 7.62 6.90 16.51
CA THR A 29 6.69 7.55 15.57
C THR A 29 5.88 8.69 16.19
N THR A 30 5.88 8.83 17.51
CA THR A 30 5.13 9.87 18.21
C THR A 30 5.58 11.27 17.79
N GLY A 31 4.65 12.06 17.25
CA GLY A 31 4.93 13.40 16.73
C GLY A 31 5.64 13.43 15.38
N HIS A 32 5.89 12.27 14.76
CA HIS A 32 6.41 12.21 13.41
C HIS A 32 5.31 12.60 12.40
N TRP A 33 5.66 13.34 11.35
CA TRP A 33 4.71 13.84 10.35
C TRP A 33 3.86 12.73 9.67
N ALA A 34 4.39 11.51 9.59
CA ALA A 34 3.71 10.36 9.00
C ALA A 34 3.06 9.44 10.06
N GLU A 35 2.96 9.84 11.33
CA GLU A 35 2.45 8.99 12.43
C GLU A 35 1.08 8.39 12.12
N GLU A 36 0.14 9.18 11.62
CA GLU A 36 -1.21 8.71 11.25
C GLU A 36 -1.17 7.65 10.16
N SER A 37 -0.41 7.88 9.08
CA SER A 37 -0.24 6.92 7.98
C SER A 37 0.46 5.65 8.45
N ILE A 38 1.44 5.74 9.35
CA ILE A 38 2.14 4.59 9.92
C ILE A 38 1.18 3.75 10.75
N ASN A 39 0.42 4.37 11.65
CA ASN A 39 -0.56 3.67 12.50
C ASN A 39 -1.61 2.96 11.66
N LYS A 40 -2.06 3.58 10.59
CA LYS A 40 -3.01 2.98 9.65
C LYS A 40 -2.40 1.79 8.90
N TRP A 41 -1.32 2.01 8.16
CA TRP A 41 -0.79 0.99 7.23
C TRP A 41 0.02 -0.11 7.92
N SER A 42 0.57 0.16 9.10
CA SER A 42 1.26 -0.84 9.91
C SER A 42 0.36 -1.41 10.99
N GLY A 43 -0.26 -0.56 11.80
CA GLY A 43 -1.04 -0.98 12.95
C GLY A 43 -2.39 -1.60 12.57
N GLU A 44 -3.16 -0.95 11.72
CA GLU A 44 -4.52 -1.39 11.36
C GLU A 44 -4.49 -2.48 10.26
N TYR A 45 -3.74 -2.26 9.19
CA TYR A 45 -3.77 -3.15 8.00
C TYR A 45 -2.58 -4.11 7.88
N GLY A 46 -1.51 -3.91 8.64
CA GLY A 46 -0.34 -4.80 8.60
C GLY A 46 0.41 -4.82 7.25
N ILE A 47 0.27 -3.77 6.43
CA ILE A 47 0.88 -3.69 5.10
C ILE A 47 2.39 -3.51 5.18
N ILE A 48 2.85 -2.67 6.10
CA ILE A 48 4.27 -2.47 6.38
C ILE A 48 4.53 -2.76 7.85
N GLN A 49 5.45 -3.68 8.13
CA GLN A 49 5.75 -4.09 9.50
C GLN A 49 6.81 -3.20 10.13
N GLY A 50 6.72 -3.00 11.45
CA GLY A 50 7.81 -2.46 12.26
C GLY A 50 8.90 -3.51 12.53
N TYR A 51 9.80 -3.19 13.43
CA TYR A 51 10.90 -4.05 13.86
C TYR A 51 10.59 -4.70 15.23
N ASP A 52 11.25 -5.82 15.52
CA ASP A 52 11.07 -6.58 16.76
C ASP A 52 11.43 -5.80 18.02
N ASP A 53 12.19 -4.72 17.88
CA ASP A 53 12.55 -3.81 18.97
C ASP A 53 11.45 -2.76 19.31
N GLY A 54 10.30 -2.84 18.65
CA GLY A 54 9.18 -1.91 18.83
C GLY A 54 9.34 -0.58 18.10
N THR A 55 10.29 -0.47 17.18
CA THR A 55 10.48 0.73 16.33
C THR A 55 9.87 0.55 14.95
N PHE A 56 9.50 1.64 14.30
CA PHE A 56 9.11 1.67 12.89
C PHE A 56 10.26 2.13 11.98
N ARG A 57 11.11 2.99 12.47
CA ARG A 57 12.22 3.64 11.75
C ARG A 57 11.73 4.40 10.51
N PRO A 58 10.89 5.43 10.70
CA PRO A 58 10.19 6.12 9.61
C PRO A 58 11.12 6.73 8.58
N ASP A 59 12.24 7.31 9.00
CA ASP A 59 13.21 8.00 8.14
C ASP A 59 14.23 7.07 7.47
N ASN A 60 14.22 5.77 7.80
CA ASN A 60 15.11 4.83 7.15
C ASN A 60 14.65 4.56 5.71
N SER A 61 15.62 4.42 4.82
CA SER A 61 15.38 3.93 3.46
C SER A 61 14.95 2.47 3.48
N ILE A 62 14.33 2.04 2.37
CA ILE A 62 13.86 0.66 2.19
C ILE A 62 14.57 0.01 1.00
N THR A 63 14.72 -1.32 1.05
CA THR A 63 15.25 -2.08 -0.08
C THR A 63 14.17 -2.38 -1.11
N ARG A 64 14.61 -2.68 -2.34
CA ARG A 64 13.73 -3.06 -3.46
C ARG A 64 12.88 -4.29 -3.14
N GLY A 65 13.48 -5.30 -2.50
CA GLY A 65 12.78 -6.51 -2.08
C GLY A 65 11.75 -6.24 -0.98
N ALA A 66 12.10 -5.46 0.03
CA ALA A 66 11.17 -5.09 1.09
C ALA A 66 9.99 -4.26 0.54
N PHE A 67 10.25 -3.38 -0.44
CA PHE A 67 9.19 -2.63 -1.11
C PHE A 67 8.29 -3.52 -1.97
N ALA A 68 8.85 -4.53 -2.66
CA ALA A 68 8.05 -5.54 -3.36
C ALA A 68 7.11 -6.28 -2.39
N GLY A 69 7.60 -6.68 -1.23
CA GLY A 69 6.77 -7.30 -0.20
C GLY A 69 5.64 -6.40 0.35
N ILE A 70 5.85 -5.09 0.38
CA ILE A 70 4.78 -4.14 0.75
C ILE A 70 3.70 -4.12 -0.34
N LEU A 71 4.07 -3.98 -1.60
CA LEU A 71 3.12 -3.95 -2.71
C LEU A 71 2.36 -5.27 -2.87
N ASP A 72 3.02 -6.42 -2.68
CA ASP A 72 2.35 -7.73 -2.71
C ASP A 72 1.32 -7.86 -1.59
N ARG A 73 1.64 -7.46 -0.35
CA ARG A 73 0.67 -7.42 0.76
C ARG A 73 -0.48 -6.44 0.54
N PHE A 74 -0.23 -5.39 -0.23
CA PHE A 74 -1.23 -4.36 -0.49
C PHE A 74 -2.21 -4.74 -1.59
N LEU A 75 -1.73 -5.46 -2.64
CA LEU A 75 -2.50 -5.78 -3.85
C LEU A 75 -2.76 -7.28 -4.06
N HIS A 76 -2.11 -8.17 -3.29
CA HIS A 76 -2.29 -9.63 -3.34
C HIS A 76 -2.15 -10.23 -4.75
N PHE A 77 -1.03 -9.96 -5.43
CA PHE A 77 -0.76 -10.54 -6.73
C PHE A 77 -0.76 -12.08 -6.68
N GLN A 78 -1.36 -12.72 -7.69
CA GLN A 78 -1.54 -14.19 -7.72
C GLN A 78 -0.59 -14.88 -8.69
N GLU A 79 -0.38 -14.29 -9.87
CA GLU A 79 0.49 -14.86 -10.89
C GLU A 79 1.96 -14.74 -10.51
N VAL A 80 2.73 -15.79 -10.78
CA VAL A 80 4.15 -15.87 -10.39
C VAL A 80 4.99 -16.14 -11.62
N SER A 81 6.03 -15.36 -11.84
CA SER A 81 7.03 -15.61 -12.89
C SER A 81 7.90 -16.82 -12.55
N PRO A 82 8.57 -17.44 -13.56
CA PRO A 82 9.52 -18.54 -13.33
C PRO A 82 10.62 -18.16 -12.32
N ALA A 83 11.07 -19.12 -11.53
CA ALA A 83 12.07 -18.90 -10.47
C ALA A 83 13.44 -18.42 -11.00
N ASP A 84 13.74 -18.69 -12.26
CA ASP A 84 14.98 -18.28 -12.95
C ASP A 84 14.86 -16.92 -13.67
N THR A 85 13.78 -16.18 -13.43
CA THR A 85 13.57 -14.83 -14.01
C THR A 85 14.69 -13.87 -13.65
N PHE A 86 15.19 -13.93 -12.42
CA PHE A 86 16.32 -13.15 -11.95
C PHE A 86 17.40 -14.04 -11.36
N SER A 87 18.65 -13.80 -11.72
CA SER A 87 19.78 -14.63 -11.29
C SER A 87 20.11 -14.54 -9.80
N ASP A 88 19.71 -13.44 -9.14
CA ASP A 88 20.02 -13.11 -7.74
C ASP A 88 18.83 -13.30 -6.78
N THR A 89 17.71 -13.87 -7.27
CA THR A 89 16.48 -14.00 -6.47
C THR A 89 16.30 -15.39 -5.84
N PRO A 90 16.73 -16.50 -6.45
CA PRO A 90 16.42 -17.83 -5.94
C PRO A 90 16.85 -18.02 -4.47
N GLY A 91 15.89 -18.50 -3.63
CA GLY A 91 16.09 -18.75 -2.21
C GLY A 91 16.17 -17.50 -1.32
N THR A 92 15.95 -16.31 -1.86
CA THR A 92 15.90 -15.08 -1.04
C THR A 92 14.54 -14.93 -0.36
N TYR A 93 14.51 -14.18 0.74
CA TYR A 93 13.26 -13.91 1.48
C TYR A 93 12.18 -13.23 0.62
N TRP A 94 12.59 -12.44 -0.37
CA TRP A 94 11.69 -11.65 -1.20
C TRP A 94 11.35 -12.31 -2.54
N GLU A 95 11.80 -13.55 -2.79
CA GLU A 95 11.64 -14.24 -4.08
C GLU A 95 10.18 -14.25 -4.54
N ASP A 96 9.26 -14.75 -3.71
CA ASP A 96 7.84 -14.85 -4.05
C ASP A 96 7.23 -13.48 -4.43
N ALA A 97 7.41 -12.47 -3.59
CA ALA A 97 6.88 -11.14 -3.85
C ALA A 97 7.47 -10.52 -5.13
N ILE A 98 8.77 -10.67 -5.36
CA ILE A 98 9.44 -10.14 -6.56
C ILE A 98 8.92 -10.82 -7.82
N LEU A 99 8.77 -12.15 -7.82
CA LEU A 99 8.30 -12.91 -8.97
C LEU A 99 6.82 -12.63 -9.28
N LYS A 100 6.00 -12.41 -8.27
CA LYS A 100 4.61 -11.96 -8.44
C LYS A 100 4.53 -10.58 -9.07
N LEU A 101 5.28 -9.62 -8.55
CA LEU A 101 5.32 -8.28 -9.10
C LEU A 101 5.91 -8.25 -10.51
N HIS A 102 6.85 -9.15 -10.82
CA HIS A 102 7.38 -9.29 -12.17
C HIS A 102 6.32 -9.84 -13.13
N ALA A 103 5.58 -10.88 -12.74
CA ALA A 103 4.47 -11.42 -13.55
C ALA A 103 3.41 -10.35 -13.88
N ALA A 104 3.15 -9.45 -12.91
CA ALA A 104 2.25 -8.31 -13.09
C ALA A 104 2.84 -7.13 -13.90
N GLY A 105 4.11 -7.21 -14.34
CA GLY A 105 4.80 -6.12 -15.05
C GLY A 105 5.18 -4.92 -14.17
N VAL A 106 5.18 -5.11 -12.85
CA VAL A 106 5.47 -4.06 -11.85
C VAL A 106 6.97 -3.98 -11.55
N TYR A 107 7.60 -5.13 -11.31
CA TYR A 107 9.02 -5.24 -10.99
C TYR A 107 9.80 -5.68 -12.23
N LEU A 108 10.63 -4.79 -12.79
CA LEU A 108 11.30 -5.08 -14.06
C LEU A 108 12.74 -5.62 -13.90
N GLY A 109 13.34 -5.44 -12.72
CA GLY A 109 14.75 -5.77 -12.51
C GLY A 109 15.72 -4.85 -13.28
N ASN A 110 16.96 -5.30 -13.38
CA ASN A 110 17.98 -4.66 -14.18
C ASN A 110 18.97 -5.73 -14.69
N GLU A 111 19.15 -5.84 -15.98
CA GLU A 111 20.09 -6.78 -16.64
C GLU A 111 19.96 -8.24 -16.14
N GLY A 112 18.74 -8.70 -15.85
CA GLY A 112 18.47 -10.05 -15.35
C GLY A 112 18.68 -10.23 -13.85
N GLU A 113 18.89 -9.15 -13.10
CA GLU A 113 18.97 -9.14 -11.64
C GLU A 113 17.82 -8.36 -11.02
N ALA A 114 17.31 -8.83 -9.88
CA ALA A 114 16.29 -8.14 -9.10
C ALA A 114 16.91 -7.01 -8.26
N LEU A 115 18.14 -7.18 -7.81
CA LEU A 115 18.83 -6.26 -6.89
C LEU A 115 18.04 -6.05 -5.60
N SER A 116 17.49 -7.14 -5.03
CA SER A 116 16.52 -7.11 -3.92
C SER A 116 17.04 -6.41 -2.66
N ASN A 117 18.34 -6.49 -2.40
CA ASN A 117 19.00 -5.88 -1.22
C ASN A 117 19.43 -4.42 -1.45
N SER A 118 19.39 -3.92 -2.68
CA SER A 118 19.70 -2.52 -2.98
C SER A 118 18.55 -1.60 -2.51
N THR A 119 18.88 -0.40 -2.06
CA THR A 119 17.85 0.61 -1.75
C THR A 119 17.09 1.00 -3.01
N ILE A 120 15.79 1.27 -2.87
CA ILE A 120 14.97 1.78 -3.97
C ILE A 120 14.96 3.30 -3.97
N THR A 121 15.14 3.91 -5.13
CA THR A 121 15.04 5.37 -5.26
C THR A 121 13.58 5.83 -5.31
N ARG A 122 13.34 7.10 -4.98
CA ARG A 122 12.01 7.68 -4.93
C ARG A 122 11.28 7.60 -6.28
N GLN A 123 11.96 7.89 -7.40
CA GLN A 123 11.37 7.74 -8.73
C GLN A 123 11.06 6.27 -9.09
N GLN A 124 11.90 5.32 -8.66
CA GLN A 124 11.65 3.89 -8.89
C GLN A 124 10.42 3.42 -8.11
N ALA A 125 10.28 3.83 -6.85
CA ALA A 125 9.13 3.48 -6.02
C ALA A 125 7.82 4.02 -6.62
N VAL A 126 7.79 5.31 -7.01
CA VAL A 126 6.62 5.92 -7.66
C VAL A 126 6.26 5.21 -8.97
N ALA A 127 7.25 4.88 -9.81
CA ALA A 127 7.00 4.14 -11.05
C ALA A 127 6.48 2.72 -10.79
N MET A 128 6.95 2.04 -9.75
CA MET A 128 6.44 0.72 -9.37
C MET A 128 5.00 0.80 -8.86
N ILE A 129 4.67 1.77 -8.00
CA ILE A 129 3.29 1.99 -7.56
C ILE A 129 2.40 2.28 -8.76
N GLY A 130 2.82 3.19 -9.65
CA GLY A 130 2.04 3.56 -10.83
C GLY A 130 1.72 2.36 -11.73
N ARG A 131 2.68 1.47 -11.95
CA ARG A 131 2.45 0.21 -12.68
C ARG A 131 1.54 -0.75 -11.92
N ALA A 132 1.72 -0.87 -10.61
CA ALA A 132 0.91 -1.74 -9.76
C ALA A 132 -0.57 -1.35 -9.78
N PHE A 133 -0.87 -0.07 -9.82
CA PHE A 133 -2.24 0.46 -9.94
C PHE A 133 -2.68 0.66 -11.40
N ARG A 134 -1.88 0.22 -12.39
CA ARG A 134 -2.18 0.34 -13.83
C ARG A 134 -2.52 1.76 -14.25
N ILE A 135 -1.86 2.73 -13.64
CA ILE A 135 -2.02 4.13 -14.00
C ILE A 135 -1.48 4.32 -15.42
N ALA A 136 -2.30 4.87 -16.30
CA ALA A 136 -1.97 5.17 -17.68
C ALA A 136 -1.78 6.69 -17.84
N PRO A 137 -0.56 7.21 -17.66
CA PRO A 137 -0.32 8.64 -17.74
C PRO A 137 -0.49 9.15 -19.16
N GLU A 138 -1.27 10.22 -19.34
CA GLU A 138 -1.55 10.80 -20.66
C GLU A 138 -0.55 11.90 -21.04
N THR A 139 -0.16 12.72 -20.06
CA THR A 139 0.72 13.87 -20.28
C THR A 139 1.79 13.96 -19.18
N VAL A 140 2.95 14.52 -19.54
CA VAL A 140 4.02 14.77 -18.57
C VAL A 140 4.16 16.26 -18.32
N SER A 141 3.91 16.66 -17.07
CA SER A 141 4.14 18.02 -16.59
C SER A 141 4.81 17.97 -15.23
N LEU A 142 6.10 18.30 -15.18
CA LEU A 142 6.90 18.32 -13.95
C LEU A 142 7.29 19.75 -13.62
N SER A 143 6.86 20.22 -12.45
CA SER A 143 7.13 21.59 -11.94
C SER A 143 8.21 21.62 -10.86
N TYR A 144 8.92 20.52 -10.63
CA TYR A 144 9.98 20.43 -9.64
C TYR A 144 11.27 21.11 -10.11
N GLU A 145 12.03 21.71 -9.19
CA GLU A 145 13.35 22.32 -9.50
C GLU A 145 14.34 21.28 -10.06
N ASP A 146 14.20 20.02 -9.66
CA ASP A 146 15.03 18.88 -10.08
C ASP A 146 14.36 17.99 -11.12
N ALA A 147 13.33 18.49 -11.83
CA ALA A 147 12.60 17.74 -12.86
C ALA A 147 13.51 17.10 -13.91
N ALA A 148 14.61 17.77 -14.28
CA ALA A 148 15.58 17.25 -15.26
C ALA A 148 16.33 15.99 -14.78
N GLN A 149 16.28 15.66 -13.48
CA GLN A 149 16.88 14.45 -12.91
C GLN A 149 15.89 13.26 -12.88
N VAL A 150 14.62 13.50 -13.17
CA VAL A 150 13.61 12.44 -13.23
C VAL A 150 13.84 11.62 -14.52
N ALA A 151 14.03 10.33 -14.35
CA ALA A 151 14.24 9.43 -15.49
C ALA A 151 12.98 9.36 -16.37
N GLU A 152 13.16 9.19 -17.67
CA GLU A 152 12.09 9.16 -18.67
C GLU A 152 11.00 8.14 -18.34
N TYR A 153 11.38 6.93 -17.86
CA TYR A 153 10.41 5.89 -17.46
C TYR A 153 9.55 6.25 -16.24
N ALA A 154 10.02 7.16 -15.38
CA ALA A 154 9.35 7.55 -14.15
C ALA A 154 8.54 8.84 -14.31
N ALA A 155 8.95 9.70 -15.24
CA ALA A 155 8.39 11.04 -15.43
C ALA A 155 6.85 11.06 -15.58
N PRO A 156 6.22 10.16 -16.35
CA PRO A 156 4.76 10.11 -16.45
C PRO A 156 4.09 9.83 -15.11
N TYR A 157 4.58 8.85 -14.33
CA TYR A 157 4.01 8.52 -13.03
C TYR A 157 4.22 9.62 -11.99
N VAL A 158 5.41 10.24 -11.98
CA VAL A 158 5.69 11.39 -11.08
C VAL A 158 4.74 12.55 -11.39
N SER A 159 4.48 12.80 -12.67
CA SER A 159 3.54 13.83 -13.12
C SER A 159 2.12 13.59 -12.61
N GLU A 160 1.58 12.39 -12.83
CA GLU A 160 0.22 12.03 -12.39
C GLU A 160 0.09 12.03 -10.86
N PHE A 161 1.04 11.45 -10.14
CA PHE A 161 1.02 11.41 -8.68
C PHE A 161 1.08 12.81 -8.06
N THR A 162 1.78 13.74 -8.73
CA THR A 162 1.82 15.14 -8.32
C THR A 162 0.48 15.82 -8.60
N ALA A 163 -0.08 15.64 -9.79
CA ALA A 163 -1.34 16.23 -10.19
C ALA A 163 -2.51 15.79 -9.30
N TRP A 164 -2.52 14.52 -8.88
CA TRP A 164 -3.54 13.97 -8.00
C TRP A 164 -3.27 14.20 -6.51
N GLY A 165 -2.16 14.85 -6.15
CA GLY A 165 -1.82 15.13 -4.76
C GLY A 165 -1.36 13.90 -3.95
N TYR A 166 -0.92 12.82 -4.61
CA TYR A 166 -0.37 11.65 -3.92
C TYR A 166 1.04 11.90 -3.38
N ILE A 167 1.79 12.79 -4.01
CA ILE A 167 3.10 13.27 -3.56
C ILE A 167 2.91 14.64 -2.93
N THR A 168 2.99 14.71 -1.59
CA THR A 168 2.76 15.94 -0.81
C THR A 168 3.99 16.43 -0.06
N ASP A 169 5.04 15.61 0.00
CA ASP A 169 6.25 15.81 0.79
C ASP A 169 7.44 16.39 -0.01
N SER A 170 7.13 17.12 -1.07
CA SER A 170 8.12 17.79 -1.93
C SER A 170 8.74 18.98 -1.20
N ALA A 171 9.72 18.71 -0.34
CA ALA A 171 10.41 19.76 0.39
C ALA A 171 11.12 20.72 -0.56
N ASN A 172 10.88 22.02 -0.38
CA ASN A 172 11.51 23.10 -1.16
C ASN A 172 11.31 22.99 -2.68
N GLY A 173 10.16 22.46 -3.14
CA GLY A 173 9.85 22.35 -4.55
C GLY A 173 10.65 21.29 -5.31
N ARG A 174 11.28 20.34 -4.61
CA ARG A 174 12.07 19.27 -5.20
C ARG A 174 11.42 17.91 -5.01
N PHE A 175 11.46 17.07 -6.05
CA PHE A 175 10.98 15.67 -6.00
C PHE A 175 12.03 14.72 -5.42
N ARG A 176 13.32 14.98 -5.59
CA ARG A 176 14.44 14.13 -5.14
C ARG A 176 14.44 12.74 -5.80
N PRO A 177 14.44 12.64 -7.14
CA PRO A 177 14.17 11.41 -7.88
C PRO A 177 15.16 10.28 -7.59
N THR A 178 16.42 10.59 -7.38
CA THR A 178 17.52 9.63 -7.20
C THR A 178 17.85 9.31 -5.75
N GLU A 179 17.25 10.04 -4.81
CA GLU A 179 17.42 9.75 -3.38
C GLU A 179 16.67 8.47 -2.99
N PRO A 180 17.19 7.67 -2.06
CA PRO A 180 16.44 6.55 -1.50
C PRO A 180 15.13 7.03 -0.87
N ILE A 181 14.02 6.36 -1.18
CA ILE A 181 12.73 6.66 -0.54
C ILE A 181 12.72 6.11 0.89
N THR A 182 12.12 6.86 1.82
CA THR A 182 11.97 6.43 3.20
C THR A 182 10.69 5.61 3.43
N ARG A 183 10.66 4.89 4.53
CA ARG A 183 9.49 4.11 4.95
C ARG A 183 8.27 5.01 5.19
N ALA A 184 8.48 6.19 5.80
CA ALA A 184 7.45 7.19 6.02
C ALA A 184 6.87 7.74 4.71
N GLU A 185 7.73 8.04 3.75
CA GLU A 185 7.30 8.53 2.43
C GLU A 185 6.42 7.52 1.68
N ILE A 186 6.74 6.22 1.80
CA ILE A 186 5.92 5.14 1.18
C ILE A 186 4.53 5.10 1.79
N VAL A 187 4.41 5.04 3.12
CA VAL A 187 3.09 4.95 3.76
C VAL A 187 2.26 6.21 3.53
N ASN A 188 2.91 7.36 3.38
CA ASN A 188 2.24 8.61 3.05
C ASN A 188 1.68 8.58 1.62
N ILE A 189 2.46 8.14 0.64
CA ILE A 189 1.98 8.01 -0.75
C ILE A 189 0.80 7.04 -0.81
N LEU A 190 0.93 5.84 -0.22
CA LEU A 190 -0.15 4.87 -0.17
C LEU A 190 -1.39 5.41 0.55
N GLY A 191 -1.21 6.17 1.63
CA GLY A 191 -2.27 6.81 2.39
C GLY A 191 -3.02 7.91 1.63
N ASN A 192 -2.31 8.64 0.78
CA ASN A 192 -2.91 9.65 -0.10
C ASN A 192 -3.69 9.01 -1.27
N MET A 193 -3.28 7.80 -1.69
CA MET A 193 -3.95 7.07 -2.78
C MET A 193 -5.19 6.31 -2.30
N VAL A 194 -5.12 5.70 -1.12
CA VAL A 194 -6.16 4.78 -0.61
C VAL A 194 -6.54 5.16 0.81
N ASN A 195 -7.83 5.45 0.99
CA ASN A 195 -8.37 5.83 2.29
C ASN A 195 -8.92 4.65 3.08
N THR A 196 -9.41 3.62 2.40
CA THR A 196 -9.98 2.42 3.02
C THR A 196 -9.50 1.19 2.27
N LEU A 197 -9.05 0.18 3.00
CA LEU A 197 -8.65 -1.12 2.44
C LEU A 197 -9.64 -2.20 2.91
N VAL A 198 -10.24 -2.89 1.96
CA VAL A 198 -11.02 -4.11 2.21
C VAL A 198 -10.13 -5.30 1.89
N LYS A 199 -9.62 -5.95 2.94
CA LYS A 199 -8.70 -7.07 2.89
C LYS A 199 -9.26 -8.21 3.72
N ASP A 200 -9.17 -9.42 3.21
CA ASP A 200 -9.55 -10.65 3.93
C ASP A 200 -11.00 -10.64 4.49
N THR A 201 -11.89 -9.84 3.87
CA THR A 201 -13.27 -9.66 4.30
C THR A 201 -14.20 -10.09 3.19
N VAL A 202 -15.09 -11.05 3.47
CA VAL A 202 -16.08 -11.55 2.50
C VAL A 202 -17.18 -10.51 2.22
N GLU A 203 -17.59 -9.76 3.24
CA GLU A 203 -18.60 -8.72 3.13
C GLU A 203 -18.17 -7.46 3.86
N TRP A 204 -18.23 -6.32 3.17
CA TRP A 204 -17.96 -5.01 3.74
C TRP A 204 -19.17 -4.10 3.63
N THR A 205 -19.48 -3.40 4.72
CA THR A 205 -20.57 -2.43 4.80
C THR A 205 -20.03 -1.14 5.44
N GLY A 206 -20.47 0.00 4.95
CA GLY A 206 -20.11 1.28 5.55
C GLY A 206 -19.87 2.39 4.54
N THR A 207 -19.28 3.48 5.04
CA THR A 207 -18.90 4.64 4.23
C THR A 207 -17.38 4.75 4.18
N ALA A 208 -16.83 4.73 2.97
CA ALA A 208 -15.43 5.07 2.72
C ALA A 208 -15.35 6.55 2.34
N ARG A 209 -14.67 7.34 3.17
CA ARG A 209 -14.34 8.73 2.85
C ARG A 209 -13.05 8.77 2.06
N GLY A 210 -13.14 9.03 0.75
CA GLY A 210 -12.07 8.92 -0.22
C GLY A 210 -12.03 7.55 -0.90
N SER A 211 -10.90 7.18 -1.49
CA SER A 211 -10.79 5.96 -2.30
C SER A 211 -10.80 4.70 -1.46
N LEU A 212 -11.52 3.68 -1.92
CA LEU A 212 -11.58 2.35 -1.35
C LEU A 212 -10.85 1.36 -2.26
N LEU A 213 -9.91 0.61 -1.70
CA LEU A 213 -9.24 -0.51 -2.37
C LEU A 213 -9.82 -1.84 -1.87
N VAL A 214 -10.31 -2.66 -2.77
CA VAL A 214 -10.61 -4.07 -2.52
C VAL A 214 -9.42 -4.91 -2.93
N SER A 215 -8.79 -5.57 -1.94
CA SER A 215 -7.64 -6.44 -2.14
C SER A 215 -7.89 -7.75 -1.38
N SER A 216 -8.66 -8.64 -1.99
CA SER A 216 -9.07 -9.91 -1.40
C SER A 216 -8.89 -11.04 -2.41
N THR A 217 -8.23 -12.12 -2.01
CA THR A 217 -8.01 -13.32 -2.84
C THR A 217 -9.28 -14.15 -3.05
N GLU A 218 -10.27 -14.00 -2.16
CA GLU A 218 -11.54 -14.73 -2.21
C GLU A 218 -12.69 -13.88 -2.76
N GLY A 219 -12.38 -12.63 -3.14
CA GLY A 219 -13.37 -11.64 -3.49
C GLY A 219 -14.02 -11.00 -2.26
N ALA A 220 -14.74 -9.90 -2.48
CA ALA A 220 -15.49 -9.21 -1.44
C ALA A 220 -16.84 -8.74 -1.96
N VAL A 221 -17.84 -8.76 -1.10
CA VAL A 221 -19.15 -8.19 -1.37
C VAL A 221 -19.26 -6.83 -0.68
N LEU A 222 -19.48 -5.78 -1.45
CA LEU A 222 -19.75 -4.45 -0.94
C LEU A 222 -21.27 -4.29 -0.76
N ASN A 223 -21.74 -4.45 0.49
CA ASN A 223 -23.16 -4.38 0.80
C ASN A 223 -23.50 -3.03 1.46
N ARG A 224 -24.38 -2.23 0.82
CA ARG A 224 -24.73 -0.87 1.27
C ARG A 224 -23.49 0.01 1.47
N ALA A 225 -22.51 -0.13 0.58
CA ALA A 225 -21.28 0.65 0.60
C ALA A 225 -21.55 2.05 0.01
N GLU A 226 -21.09 3.07 0.72
CA GLU A 226 -21.03 4.44 0.22
C GLU A 226 -19.55 4.81 0.05
N ILE A 227 -19.15 5.20 -1.16
CA ILE A 227 -17.75 5.52 -1.48
C ILE A 227 -17.70 6.95 -2.01
N ASP A 228 -16.94 7.81 -1.35
CA ASP A 228 -16.84 9.25 -1.59
C ASP A 228 -15.70 9.60 -2.56
N GLY A 229 -15.00 8.60 -3.03
CA GLY A 229 -13.89 8.66 -3.99
C GLY A 229 -13.93 7.49 -4.98
N ASP A 230 -12.77 6.99 -5.35
CA ASP A 230 -12.63 5.90 -6.30
C ASP A 230 -12.79 4.53 -5.66
N LEU A 231 -13.41 3.61 -6.39
CA LEU A 231 -13.37 2.18 -6.09
C LEU A 231 -12.25 1.53 -6.90
N LEU A 232 -11.23 1.06 -6.21
CA LEU A 232 -10.09 0.34 -6.77
C LEU A 232 -10.24 -1.15 -6.46
N VAL A 233 -9.95 -2.00 -7.43
CA VAL A 233 -9.94 -3.45 -7.25
C VAL A 233 -8.56 -3.95 -7.61
N ALA A 234 -7.92 -4.67 -6.68
CA ALA A 234 -6.61 -5.29 -6.92
C ALA A 234 -6.69 -6.35 -8.03
N PRO A 235 -5.59 -6.58 -8.76
CA PRO A 235 -5.55 -7.51 -9.88
C PRO A 235 -5.71 -8.96 -9.46
#